data_53e8d38bf150d613f7ca401ba7317ab0
#
_entry.id   53e8d38bf150d613f7ca401ba7317ab0
#
_cell.length_a   1.000
_cell.length_b   1.000
_cell.length_c   1.000
_cell.angle_alpha   90.00
_cell.angle_beta   90.00
_cell.angle_gamma   90.00
#
_symmetry.space_group_name_H-M   'P 1'
#
loop_
_entity.id
_entity.type
_entity.pdbx_description
1 polymer ?
#
loop_
_entity_poly.entity_id
_entity_poly.type
_entity_poly.pdbx_seq_one_letter_code
_entity_poly.pdbx_strand_id
1 'polypeptide(L)'
;MIINFIKSVLFNLHFYVLTFLLIIVMSPVLILPFWFIKIIAKIWGKILVFGMKIWLGLNLKIIGNYNKNKPCIIAVKHQSAWETVICTSIFDMPSIVLKKELIYLPIIGLYF
;
A
#
# COMPACT_ATOMS: atom_id res chain seq x y z
N MET A 1 12.63 -24.99 5.18
CA MET A 1 11.46 -24.58 5.97
C MET A 1 11.78 -23.41 6.90
N ILE A 2 12.77 -23.51 7.79
CA ILE A 2 13.16 -22.47 8.77
C ILE A 2 13.54 -21.15 8.10
N ILE A 3 14.36 -21.19 7.03
CA ILE A 3 14.80 -19.98 6.30
C ILE A 3 13.61 -19.20 5.73
N ASN A 4 12.62 -19.88 5.17
CA ASN A 4 11.43 -19.20 4.64
C ASN A 4 10.57 -18.60 5.76
N PHE A 5 10.50 -19.26 6.90
CA PHE A 5 9.85 -18.72 8.08
C PHE A 5 10.53 -17.42 8.56
N ILE A 6 11.86 -17.44 8.70
CA ILE A 6 12.63 -16.25 9.10
C ILE A 6 12.42 -15.09 8.11
N LYS A 7 12.49 -15.37 6.80
CA LYS A 7 12.24 -14.36 5.76
C LYS A 7 10.83 -13.76 5.87
N SER A 8 9.82 -14.59 6.11
CA SER A 8 8.45 -14.12 6.31
C SER A 8 8.30 -13.26 7.56
N VAL A 9 8.94 -13.62 8.66
CA VAL A 9 8.94 -12.83 9.89
C VAL A 9 9.59 -11.48 9.65
N LEU A 10 10.76 -11.45 9.01
CA LEU A 10 11.47 -10.21 8.68
C LEU A 10 10.66 -9.30 7.76
N PHE A 11 9.99 -9.88 6.76
CA PHE A 11 9.12 -9.12 5.88
C PHE A 11 7.90 -8.56 6.62
N ASN A 12 7.26 -9.34 7.48
CA ASN A 12 6.13 -8.86 8.29
C ASN A 12 6.56 -7.73 9.23
N LEU A 13 7.71 -7.85 9.87
CA LEU A 13 8.27 -6.79 10.72
C LEU A 13 8.49 -5.51 9.90
N HIS A 14 9.12 -5.63 8.74
CA HIS A 14 9.33 -4.51 7.81
C HIS A 14 7.99 -3.85 7.40
N PHE A 15 6.98 -4.65 7.06
CA PHE A 15 5.65 -4.19 6.70
C PHE A 15 4.98 -3.40 7.83
N TYR A 16 4.95 -3.96 9.05
CA TYR A 16 4.28 -3.32 10.18
C TYR A 16 5.02 -2.07 10.65
N VAL A 17 6.36 -2.09 10.70
CA VAL A 17 7.15 -0.92 11.08
C VAL A 17 6.92 0.22 10.09
N LEU A 18 7.00 -0.03 8.79
CA LEU A 18 6.75 1.00 7.78
C LEU A 18 5.33 1.52 7.79
N THR A 19 4.35 0.64 7.98
CA THR A 19 2.95 1.05 8.06
C THR A 19 2.69 1.88 9.32
N PHE A 20 3.29 1.53 10.45
CA PHE A 20 3.20 2.31 11.68
C PHE A 20 3.83 3.70 11.52
N LEU A 21 5.01 3.79 10.92
CA LEU A 21 5.65 5.07 10.60
C LEU A 21 4.80 5.90 9.64
N LEU A 22 4.19 5.27 8.62
CA LEU A 22 3.27 5.95 7.73
C LEU A 22 2.10 6.57 8.51
N ILE A 23 1.48 5.82 9.43
CA ILE A 23 0.36 6.30 10.24
C ILE A 23 0.78 7.52 11.08
N ILE A 24 1.98 7.50 11.68
CA ILE A 24 2.50 8.65 12.44
C ILE A 24 2.69 9.87 11.53
N VAL A 25 3.35 9.70 10.39
CA VAL A 25 3.59 10.80 9.44
C VAL A 25 2.29 11.34 8.86
N MET A 26 1.28 10.48 8.69
CA MET A 26 -0.02 10.86 8.18
C MET A 26 -0.98 11.36 9.27
N SER A 27 -0.63 11.25 10.56
CA SER A 27 -1.54 11.69 11.64
C SER A 27 -2.02 13.14 11.52
N PRO A 28 -1.22 14.13 11.02
CA PRO A 28 -1.72 15.48 10.77
C PRO A 28 -2.42 15.64 9.41
N VAL A 29 -3.08 14.61 8.92
CA VAL A 29 -3.73 14.57 7.58
C VAL A 29 -4.68 15.74 7.30
N LEU A 30 -5.36 16.24 8.32
CA LEU A 30 -6.29 17.39 8.20
C LEU A 30 -5.57 18.71 7.85
N ILE A 31 -4.25 18.76 8.06
CA ILE A 31 -3.42 19.94 7.81
C ILE A 31 -2.60 19.78 6.53
N LEU A 32 -2.35 18.51 6.13
CA LEU A 32 -1.50 18.21 4.97
C LEU A 32 -2.26 18.34 3.65
N PRO A 33 -1.66 18.97 2.64
CA PRO A 33 -2.27 19.05 1.32
C PRO A 33 -2.34 17.65 0.67
N PHE A 34 -3.41 17.40 -0.07
CA PHE A 34 -3.70 16.10 -0.69
C PHE A 34 -2.56 15.57 -1.59
N TRP A 35 -1.84 16.45 -2.29
CA TRP A 35 -0.69 16.04 -3.10
C TRP A 35 0.44 15.42 -2.28
N PHE A 36 0.63 15.88 -1.03
CA PHE A 36 1.65 15.36 -0.13
C PHE A 36 1.29 13.93 0.34
N ILE A 37 0.01 13.72 0.69
CA ILE A 37 -0.53 12.39 1.04
C ILE A 37 -0.28 11.40 -0.10
N LYS A 38 -0.56 11.82 -1.34
CA LYS A 38 -0.30 11.05 -2.55
C LYS A 38 1.15 10.57 -2.67
N ILE A 39 2.09 11.49 -2.48
CA ILE A 39 3.52 11.20 -2.61
C ILE A 39 3.95 10.20 -1.55
N ILE A 40 3.56 10.41 -0.29
CA ILE A 40 3.95 9.53 0.82
C ILE A 40 3.35 8.13 0.66
N ALA A 41 2.08 8.03 0.31
CA ALA A 41 1.44 6.72 0.06
C ALA A 41 2.15 5.96 -1.07
N LYS A 42 2.55 6.64 -2.13
CA LYS A 42 3.28 6.05 -3.26
C LYS A 42 4.70 5.61 -2.86
N ILE A 43 5.39 6.41 -2.06
CA ILE A 43 6.72 6.05 -1.53
C ILE A 43 6.61 4.83 -0.63
N TRP A 44 5.65 4.81 0.30
CA TRP A 44 5.39 3.67 1.18
C TRP A 44 5.13 2.39 0.38
N GLY A 45 4.24 2.43 -0.62
CA GLY A 45 3.97 1.29 -1.48
C GLY A 45 5.22 0.78 -2.20
N LYS A 46 6.06 1.68 -2.73
CA LYS A 46 7.31 1.32 -3.40
C LYS A 46 8.33 0.67 -2.46
N ILE A 47 8.48 1.20 -1.24
CA ILE A 47 9.39 0.65 -0.23
C ILE A 47 8.94 -0.76 0.17
N LEU A 48 7.64 -1.00 0.33
CA LEU A 48 7.11 -2.32 0.64
C LEU A 48 7.31 -3.31 -0.51
N VAL A 49 7.09 -2.90 -1.76
CA VAL A 49 7.37 -3.74 -2.95
C VAL A 49 8.86 -4.08 -3.04
N PHE A 50 9.73 -3.12 -2.73
CA PHE A 50 11.17 -3.37 -2.66
C PHE A 50 11.56 -4.33 -1.52
N GLY A 51 10.95 -4.15 -0.35
CA GLY A 51 11.12 -5.08 0.79
C GLY A 51 10.71 -6.51 0.45
N MET A 52 9.62 -6.70 -0.31
CA MET A 52 9.20 -8.01 -0.80
C MET A 52 10.28 -8.69 -1.64
N LYS A 53 10.94 -7.92 -2.52
CA LYS A 53 12.04 -8.42 -3.33
C LYS A 53 13.23 -8.86 -2.48
N ILE A 54 13.60 -8.06 -1.47
CA ILE A 54 14.76 -8.35 -0.60
C ILE A 54 14.50 -9.55 0.31
N TRP A 55 13.40 -9.53 1.03
CA TRP A 55 13.14 -10.52 2.08
C TRP A 55 12.57 -11.83 1.53
N LEU A 56 11.66 -11.74 0.57
CA LEU A 56 10.96 -12.92 0.03
C LEU A 56 11.51 -13.39 -1.31
N GLY A 57 12.33 -12.59 -1.99
CA GLY A 57 12.84 -12.90 -3.34
C GLY A 57 11.76 -12.81 -4.43
N LEU A 58 10.61 -12.18 -4.12
CA LEU A 58 9.51 -12.04 -5.05
C LEU A 58 9.65 -10.77 -5.88
N ASN A 59 9.37 -10.85 -7.17
CA ASN A 59 9.41 -9.71 -8.07
C ASN A 59 8.00 -9.39 -8.60
N LEU A 60 7.64 -8.12 -8.58
CA LEU A 60 6.44 -7.62 -9.22
C LEU A 60 6.69 -7.50 -10.73
N LYS A 61 5.90 -8.18 -11.54
CA LYS A 61 5.90 -8.04 -13.01
C LYS A 61 4.59 -7.40 -13.45
N ILE A 62 4.70 -6.24 -14.09
CA ILE A 62 3.54 -5.53 -14.64
C ILE A 62 3.50 -5.82 -16.13
N ILE A 63 2.38 -6.32 -16.64
CA ILE A 63 2.18 -6.63 -18.06
C ILE A 63 0.94 -5.87 -18.53
N GLY A 64 1.08 -5.15 -19.65
CA GLY A 64 0.02 -4.33 -20.21
C GLY A 64 0.13 -2.84 -19.85
N ASN A 65 -0.75 -2.06 -20.43
CA ASN A 65 -0.80 -0.62 -20.24
C ASN A 65 -2.22 -0.18 -19.92
N TYR A 66 -2.38 0.83 -19.10
CA TYR A 66 -3.67 1.51 -18.91
C TYR A 66 -3.52 2.97 -19.33
N ASN A 67 -4.60 3.54 -19.85
CA ASN A 67 -4.62 4.95 -20.24
C ASN A 67 -4.84 5.83 -19.00
N LYS A 68 -3.78 6.53 -18.57
CA LYS A 68 -3.82 7.42 -17.39
C LYS A 68 -4.73 8.63 -17.55
N ASN A 69 -5.07 8.99 -18.80
CA ASN A 69 -5.85 10.19 -19.11
C ASN A 69 -7.36 9.88 -19.23
N LYS A 70 -7.77 8.63 -19.04
CA LYS A 70 -9.18 8.24 -19.09
C LYS A 70 -9.59 7.59 -17.78
N PRO A 71 -10.78 7.90 -17.26
CA PRO A 71 -11.33 7.19 -16.11
C PRO A 71 -11.47 5.70 -16.45
N CYS A 72 -11.07 4.85 -15.54
CA CYS A 72 -11.17 3.40 -15.69
C CYS A 72 -11.52 2.74 -14.37
N ILE A 73 -12.20 1.61 -14.45
CA ILE A 73 -12.49 0.75 -13.30
C ILE A 73 -11.43 -0.35 -13.29
N ILE A 74 -10.76 -0.51 -12.15
CA ILE A 74 -9.72 -1.52 -11.95
C ILE A 74 -10.30 -2.61 -11.05
N ALA A 75 -10.54 -3.79 -11.61
CA ALA A 75 -10.96 -4.95 -10.85
C ALA A 75 -9.73 -5.75 -10.42
N VAL A 76 -9.55 -5.91 -9.11
CA VAL A 76 -8.43 -6.62 -8.52
C VAL A 76 -8.95 -7.84 -7.76
N LYS A 77 -8.36 -9.02 -8.03
CA LYS A 77 -8.65 -10.20 -7.24
C LYS A 77 -8.04 -10.03 -5.85
N HIS A 78 -8.86 -9.77 -4.84
CA HIS A 78 -8.42 -9.50 -3.49
C HIS A 78 -8.19 -10.81 -2.73
N GLN A 79 -6.93 -11.18 -2.52
CA GLN A 79 -6.53 -12.40 -1.80
C GLN A 79 -5.76 -12.10 -0.52
N SER A 80 -5.20 -10.89 -0.40
CA SER A 80 -4.42 -10.46 0.77
C SER A 80 -4.38 -8.93 0.86
N ALA A 81 -3.81 -8.37 1.90
CA ALA A 81 -3.56 -6.92 2.01
C ALA A 81 -2.53 -6.43 0.97
N TRP A 82 -1.83 -7.36 0.32
CA TRP A 82 -0.75 -7.05 -0.61
C TRP A 82 -1.23 -6.32 -1.87
N GLU A 83 -2.39 -6.64 -2.40
CA GLU A 83 -2.96 -5.99 -3.57
C GLU A 83 -3.17 -4.49 -3.33
N THR A 84 -3.59 -4.10 -2.13
CA THR A 84 -3.73 -2.70 -1.74
C THR A 84 -2.40 -1.96 -1.83
N VAL A 85 -1.32 -2.58 -1.33
CA VAL A 85 0.04 -2.02 -1.41
C VAL A 85 0.49 -1.87 -2.86
N ILE A 86 0.27 -2.88 -3.70
CA ILE A 86 0.61 -2.83 -5.12
C ILE A 86 -0.16 -1.73 -5.83
N CYS A 87 -1.46 -1.62 -5.59
CA CYS A 87 -2.29 -0.59 -6.20
C CYS A 87 -1.78 0.82 -5.87
N THR A 88 -1.41 1.10 -4.62
CA THR A 88 -0.86 2.41 -4.23
C THR A 88 0.51 2.68 -4.85
N SER A 89 1.30 1.65 -5.15
CA SER A 89 2.61 1.79 -5.78
C SER A 89 2.54 2.07 -7.29
N ILE A 90 1.52 1.51 -7.97
CA ILE A 90 1.37 1.55 -9.43
C ILE A 90 0.48 2.71 -9.88
N PHE A 91 -0.68 2.86 -9.23
CA PHE A 91 -1.68 3.84 -9.63
C PHE A 91 -1.51 5.15 -8.86
N ASP A 92 -1.92 6.25 -9.50
CA ASP A 92 -1.86 7.58 -8.88
C ASP A 92 -3.15 7.84 -8.06
N MET A 93 -3.18 7.34 -6.81
CA MET A 93 -4.31 7.45 -5.88
C MET A 93 -5.63 6.93 -6.46
N PRO A 94 -5.75 5.61 -6.64
CA PRO A 94 -7.02 5.02 -7.03
C PRO A 94 -8.05 5.19 -5.90
N SER A 95 -9.29 5.48 -6.27
CA SER A 95 -10.41 5.38 -5.33
C SER A 95 -10.70 3.92 -5.06
N ILE A 96 -10.51 3.49 -3.82
CA ILE A 96 -10.65 2.08 -3.42
C ILE A 96 -12.01 1.90 -2.77
N VAL A 97 -12.76 0.90 -3.22
CA VAL A 97 -14.00 0.49 -2.56
C VAL A 97 -13.65 -0.35 -1.32
N LEU A 98 -14.09 0.10 -0.17
CA LEU A 98 -13.77 -0.49 1.11
C LEU A 98 -15.01 -0.92 1.87
N LYS A 99 -14.83 -1.80 2.85
CA LYS A 99 -15.89 -2.11 3.82
C LYS A 99 -16.17 -0.89 4.68
N LYS A 100 -17.46 -0.60 4.89
CA LYS A 100 -17.93 0.54 5.70
C LYS A 100 -17.35 0.54 7.13
N GLU A 101 -17.10 -0.65 7.69
CA GLU A 101 -16.57 -0.82 9.04
C GLU A 101 -15.15 -0.26 9.20
N LEU A 102 -14.39 -0.14 8.12
CA LEU A 102 -13.03 0.41 8.15
C LEU A 102 -13.01 1.92 8.47
N ILE A 103 -14.13 2.63 8.25
CA ILE A 103 -14.26 4.04 8.61
C ILE A 103 -14.18 4.24 10.13
N TYR A 104 -14.55 3.23 10.92
CA TYR A 104 -14.51 3.30 12.39
C TYR A 104 -13.12 3.03 12.99
N LEU A 105 -12.14 2.65 12.16
CA LEU A 105 -10.77 2.47 12.64
C LEU A 105 -10.14 3.84 12.95
N PRO A 106 -9.58 4.02 14.16
CA PRO A 106 -8.93 5.25 14.54
C PRO A 106 -7.80 5.58 13.56
N ILE A 107 -7.66 6.85 13.20
CA ILE A 107 -6.68 7.37 12.23
C ILE A 107 -6.96 6.91 10.80
N ILE A 108 -7.08 5.60 10.55
CA ILE A 108 -7.30 5.05 9.19
C ILE A 108 -8.62 5.54 8.60
N GLY A 109 -9.70 5.59 9.40
CA GLY A 109 -11.00 6.08 8.96
C GLY A 109 -11.02 7.56 8.56
N LEU A 110 -10.01 8.34 8.96
CA LEU A 110 -9.88 9.76 8.56
C LEU A 110 -9.39 9.91 7.10
N TYR A 111 -8.93 8.84 6.47
CA TYR A 111 -8.43 8.84 5.08
C TYR A 111 -9.50 8.44 4.06
N PHE A 112 -10.69 8.09 4.51
CA PHE A 112 -11.83 7.67 3.69
C PHE A 112 -13.05 8.55 3.95
#